data_ba94be9b02fe6e53821d29150eec761c
#
_entry.id   ba94be9b02fe6e53821d29150eec761c
#
_cell.length_a   1.000
_cell.length_b   1.000
_cell.length_c   1.000
_cell.angle_alpha   90.00
_cell.angle_beta   90.00
_cell.angle_gamma   90.00
#
_symmetry.space_group_name_H-M   'P 1'
#
loop_
_entity.id
_entity.type
_entity.pdbx_description
1 polymer ?
#
loop_
_entity_poly.entity_id
_entity_poly.type
_entity_poly.pdbx_seq_one_letter_code
_entity_poly.pdbx_strand_id
1 'polypeptide(L)'
;MEKIHKKPTALQAALAVLTVLVSLFAVCFLGFFARWSLMNLGTPGGSAAGAESSLALMDKYDMYITNEISEALDGVFSVEKVYWLNDYDLVAPEPDQSRFGSSSDPTELQWLLDDAAQLLGIEKFIFHTGIQLRPGSEVNWYLDETIFAITWQEVKNYGVYTFSEVRIAHPSQMRRFLAGGTYGYDKQFVTTQMACDVNAVVASSGDFYKFRNYGVVVTNGQVHRANGAVDTCFIDDQGDLILVKRGQLNNVEQAQAFVDEHNIRFSLAFGPILIQDGVRCEPYDYIIGEIDENYPRAALCQVDSLHYLLAVANGVSEYSNMPTLHQFAARLEEMGVQTAYTLDGGQTGVIVMNDRMMNPVQYGSQRQISDIFYFATALPDGG
;
A
#
# COMPACT_ATOMS: atom_id res chain seq x y z
N MET A 1 11.83 -49.17 -11.28
CA MET A 1 13.05 -49.03 -10.48
C MET A 1 12.77 -48.03 -9.40
N GLU A 2 12.40 -48.52 -8.22
CA GLU A 2 12.13 -47.69 -7.05
C GLU A 2 13.44 -47.16 -6.47
N LYS A 3 13.59 -45.86 -6.38
CA LYS A 3 14.71 -45.25 -5.65
C LYS A 3 14.43 -45.36 -4.15
N ILE A 4 15.13 -46.27 -3.51
CA ILE A 4 15.12 -46.42 -2.04
C ILE A 4 15.86 -45.20 -1.46
N HIS A 5 15.14 -44.23 -0.92
CA HIS A 5 15.72 -43.16 -0.12
C HIS A 5 16.22 -43.74 1.21
N LYS A 6 17.52 -43.88 1.35
CA LYS A 6 18.16 -44.27 2.62
C LYS A 6 17.98 -43.11 3.59
N LYS A 7 17.36 -43.34 4.74
CA LYS A 7 17.32 -42.37 5.84
C LYS A 7 18.77 -42.01 6.26
N PRO A 8 19.05 -40.73 6.52
CA PRO A 8 20.38 -40.33 6.97
C PRO A 8 20.75 -41.02 8.28
N THR A 9 22.01 -41.39 8.44
CA THR A 9 22.50 -41.95 9.69
C THR A 9 22.47 -40.88 10.80
N ALA A 10 22.36 -41.29 12.06
CA ALA A 10 22.37 -40.40 13.21
C ALA A 10 23.58 -39.43 13.20
N LEU A 11 24.72 -39.87 12.67
CA LEU A 11 25.92 -39.05 12.50
C LEU A 11 25.74 -37.99 11.42
N GLN A 12 25.08 -38.29 10.29
CA GLN A 12 24.80 -37.31 9.25
C GLN A 12 23.80 -36.27 9.70
N ALA A 13 22.79 -36.66 10.48
CA ALA A 13 21.85 -35.74 11.07
C ALA A 13 22.52 -34.82 12.11
N ALA A 14 23.41 -35.36 12.96
CA ALA A 14 24.16 -34.60 13.92
C ALA A 14 25.13 -33.59 13.25
N LEU A 15 25.78 -34.00 12.15
CA LEU A 15 26.67 -33.12 11.38
C LEU A 15 25.90 -31.97 10.72
N ALA A 16 24.71 -32.25 10.15
CA ALA A 16 23.85 -31.23 9.56
C ALA A 16 23.41 -30.18 10.59
N VAL A 17 22.97 -30.65 11.78
CA VAL A 17 22.61 -29.74 12.90
C VAL A 17 23.80 -28.90 13.36
N LEU A 18 24.99 -29.51 13.47
CA LEU A 18 26.20 -28.80 13.86
C LEU A 18 26.59 -27.75 12.80
N THR A 19 26.45 -28.07 11.52
CA THR A 19 26.73 -27.12 10.42
C THR A 19 25.79 -25.92 10.47
N VAL A 20 24.49 -26.14 10.69
CA VAL A 20 23.50 -25.08 10.86
C VAL A 20 23.82 -24.20 12.08
N LEU A 21 24.15 -24.81 13.22
CA LEU A 21 24.49 -24.07 14.43
C LEU A 21 25.76 -23.22 14.26
N VAL A 22 26.78 -23.74 13.58
CA VAL A 22 28.02 -23.00 13.29
C VAL A 22 27.76 -21.87 12.31
N SER A 23 26.92 -22.07 11.31
CA SER A 23 26.53 -21.02 10.36
C SER A 23 25.72 -19.92 11.04
N LEU A 24 24.76 -20.27 11.88
CA LEU A 24 23.99 -19.32 12.70
C LEU A 24 24.90 -18.51 13.64
N PHE A 25 25.85 -19.17 14.30
CA PHE A 25 26.80 -18.47 15.17
C PHE A 25 27.71 -17.52 14.39
N ALA A 26 28.17 -17.92 13.19
CA ALA A 26 29.00 -17.06 12.34
C ALA A 26 28.21 -15.82 11.83
N VAL A 27 26.95 -15.98 11.45
CA VAL A 27 26.08 -14.89 11.02
C VAL A 27 25.78 -13.92 12.17
N CYS A 28 25.41 -14.46 13.34
CA CYS A 28 25.17 -13.63 14.54
C CYS A 28 26.45 -12.91 14.99
N PHE A 29 27.61 -13.55 14.90
CA PHE A 29 28.90 -12.95 15.28
C PHE A 29 29.31 -11.85 14.30
N LEU A 30 29.13 -12.07 12.98
CA LEU A 30 29.41 -11.07 11.95
C LEU A 30 28.45 -9.89 12.05
N GLY A 31 27.17 -10.13 12.29
CA GLY A 31 26.17 -9.07 12.51
C GLY A 31 26.47 -8.25 13.78
N PHE A 32 26.81 -8.92 14.89
CA PHE A 32 27.23 -8.26 16.13
C PHE A 32 28.50 -7.44 15.95
N PHE A 33 29.52 -7.99 15.24
CA PHE A 33 30.79 -7.32 15.00
C PHE A 33 30.65 -6.12 14.04
N ALA A 34 29.80 -6.24 13.01
CA ALA A 34 29.48 -5.13 12.11
C ALA A 34 28.76 -4.00 12.87
N ARG A 35 27.79 -4.34 13.71
CA ARG A 35 27.06 -3.39 14.56
C ARG A 35 27.97 -2.73 15.61
N TRP A 36 28.85 -3.50 16.23
CA TRP A 36 29.86 -3.00 17.20
C TRP A 36 30.89 -2.10 16.52
N SER A 37 31.34 -2.46 15.32
CA SER A 37 32.31 -1.67 14.52
C SER A 37 31.68 -0.33 14.08
N LEU A 38 30.43 -0.33 13.66
CA LEU A 38 29.68 0.89 13.29
C LEU A 38 29.43 1.82 14.50
N MET A 39 29.16 1.25 15.68
CA MET A 39 29.02 2.04 16.93
C MET A 39 30.32 2.66 17.43
N ASN A 40 31.48 2.07 17.12
CA ASN A 40 32.78 2.52 17.60
C ASN A 40 33.59 3.33 16.58
N LEU A 41 33.16 3.42 15.32
CA LEU A 41 33.72 4.31 14.31
C LEU A 41 33.07 5.69 14.39
N GLY A 42 33.22 6.35 15.52
CA GLY A 42 32.97 7.78 15.66
C GLY A 42 33.92 8.59 14.80
N THR A 43 33.55 8.87 13.54
CA THR A 43 34.21 9.90 12.75
C THR A 43 33.37 11.16 12.78
N PRO A 44 33.93 12.30 13.18
CA PRO A 44 33.22 13.57 13.05
C PRO A 44 33.22 13.98 11.57
N GLY A 45 32.05 13.93 10.92
CA GLY A 45 31.87 14.53 9.60
C GLY A 45 31.17 13.68 8.50
N GLY A 46 30.59 12.53 8.80
CA GLY A 46 29.78 11.78 7.84
C GLY A 46 28.36 12.35 7.72
N SER A 47 27.89 12.65 6.51
CA SER A 47 26.53 13.14 6.27
C SER A 47 25.49 12.08 6.67
N ALA A 48 24.39 12.53 7.30
CA ALA A 48 23.26 11.67 7.72
C ALA A 48 22.72 10.75 6.59
N ALA A 49 22.82 11.16 5.34
CA ALA A 49 22.40 10.38 4.17
C ALA A 49 23.14 9.04 3.99
N GLY A 50 24.41 8.95 4.45
CA GLY A 50 25.19 7.70 4.38
C GLY A 50 24.80 6.67 5.43
N ALA A 51 24.30 7.12 6.58
CA ALA A 51 23.84 6.25 7.66
C ALA A 51 22.44 5.66 7.38
N GLU A 52 21.57 6.46 6.76
CA GLU A 52 20.22 6.04 6.37
C GLU A 52 20.24 4.96 5.26
N SER A 53 21.11 5.11 4.24
CA SER A 53 21.26 4.08 3.21
C SER A 53 21.84 2.78 3.75
N SER A 54 22.70 2.85 4.78
CA SER A 54 23.28 1.65 5.42
C SER A 54 22.27 0.92 6.30
N LEU A 55 21.37 1.63 6.97
CA LEU A 55 20.27 1.04 7.76
C LEU A 55 19.24 0.36 6.84
N ALA A 56 18.82 1.02 5.76
CA ALA A 56 17.93 0.43 4.77
C ALA A 56 18.54 -0.82 4.08
N LEU A 57 19.87 -0.81 3.85
CA LEU A 57 20.57 -1.98 3.31
C LEU A 57 20.63 -3.14 4.33
N MET A 58 20.84 -2.82 5.63
CA MET A 58 20.86 -3.83 6.69
C MET A 58 19.50 -4.46 6.91
N ASP A 59 18.43 -3.65 6.89
CA ASP A 59 17.05 -4.15 7.00
C ASP A 59 16.68 -5.06 5.81
N LYS A 60 17.11 -4.69 4.60
CA LYS A 60 16.98 -5.53 3.41
C LYS A 60 17.74 -6.86 3.56
N TYR A 61 18.97 -6.85 4.10
CA TYR A 61 19.76 -8.07 4.35
C TYR A 61 19.15 -8.94 5.46
N ASP A 62 18.64 -8.36 6.53
CA ASP A 62 17.99 -9.13 7.61
C ASP A 62 16.73 -9.84 7.11
N MET A 63 15.99 -9.24 6.20
CA MET A 63 14.85 -9.86 5.54
C MET A 63 15.27 -11.05 4.66
N TYR A 64 16.33 -10.91 3.86
CA TYR A 64 16.86 -11.99 3.03
C TYR A 64 17.38 -13.17 3.87
N ILE A 65 18.12 -12.87 4.95
CA ILE A 65 18.63 -13.89 5.87
C ILE A 65 17.49 -14.65 6.55
N THR A 66 16.44 -13.95 6.95
CA THR A 66 15.26 -14.58 7.57
C THR A 66 14.53 -15.50 6.57
N ASN A 67 14.42 -15.10 5.31
CA ASN A 67 13.80 -15.89 4.25
C ASN A 67 14.65 -17.13 3.90
N GLU A 68 15.96 -17.00 3.72
CA GLU A 68 16.86 -18.14 3.45
C GLU A 68 16.90 -19.13 4.62
N ILE A 69 16.84 -18.65 5.87
CA ILE A 69 16.75 -19.53 7.04
C ILE A 69 15.40 -20.25 7.08
N SER A 70 14.32 -19.57 6.75
CA SER A 70 12.97 -20.14 6.64
C SER A 70 12.93 -21.23 5.57
N GLU A 71 13.48 -20.99 4.37
CA GLU A 71 13.57 -21.98 3.29
C GLU A 71 14.44 -23.20 3.67
N ALA A 72 15.56 -22.97 4.35
CA ALA A 72 16.43 -24.05 4.82
C ALA A 72 15.76 -24.91 5.90
N LEU A 73 14.89 -24.33 6.73
CA LEU A 73 14.13 -25.02 7.76
C LEU A 73 12.87 -25.73 7.24
N ASP A 74 12.32 -25.27 6.12
CA ASP A 74 11.08 -25.79 5.50
C ASP A 74 11.20 -27.30 5.11
N GLY A 75 12.40 -27.75 4.82
CA GLY A 75 12.67 -29.17 4.57
C GLY A 75 12.75 -30.05 5.83
N VAL A 76 12.79 -29.43 7.03
CA VAL A 76 12.97 -30.11 8.32
C VAL A 76 11.71 -30.04 9.20
N PHE A 77 10.99 -28.94 9.10
CA PHE A 77 9.77 -28.69 9.86
C PHE A 77 8.70 -28.23 8.90
N SER A 78 7.70 -28.89 8.55
CA SER A 78 6.60 -28.44 7.66
C SER A 78 6.03 -27.07 8.10
N VAL A 79 6.82 -26.02 7.97
CA VAL A 79 6.44 -24.64 8.22
C VAL A 79 5.72 -24.17 6.97
N GLU A 80 4.48 -23.71 7.10
CA GLU A 80 3.76 -23.02 6.03
C GLU A 80 4.62 -21.88 5.49
N LYS A 81 4.89 -21.86 4.19
CA LYS A 81 5.62 -20.79 3.51
C LYS A 81 4.77 -19.53 3.49
N VAL A 82 4.80 -18.79 4.57
CA VAL A 82 4.09 -17.50 4.63
C VAL A 82 5.13 -16.40 4.61
N TYR A 83 5.38 -15.84 3.42
CA TYR A 83 6.25 -14.67 3.23
C TYR A 83 5.49 -13.37 3.49
N TRP A 84 4.72 -13.30 4.59
CA TRP A 84 3.96 -12.12 4.90
C TRP A 84 4.86 -11.03 5.47
N LEU A 85 4.69 -9.81 4.98
CA LEU A 85 5.36 -8.62 5.46
C LEU A 85 4.81 -8.23 6.84
N ASN A 86 5.30 -8.85 7.88
CA ASN A 86 4.82 -8.59 9.24
C ASN A 86 5.39 -7.31 9.87
N ASP A 87 6.45 -6.76 9.28
CA ASP A 87 7.04 -5.50 9.70
C ASP A 87 6.80 -4.42 8.64
N TYR A 88 6.03 -3.41 9.00
CA TYR A 88 5.67 -2.30 8.12
C TYR A 88 6.82 -1.30 7.86
N ASP A 89 7.91 -1.38 8.62
CA ASP A 89 9.11 -0.59 8.40
C ASP A 89 10.05 -1.21 7.35
N LEU A 90 9.87 -2.49 7.03
CA LEU A 90 10.65 -3.15 5.99
C LEU A 90 10.18 -2.74 4.59
N VAL A 91 11.14 -2.61 3.68
CA VAL A 91 10.84 -2.42 2.24
C VAL A 91 10.21 -3.70 1.70
N ALA A 92 9.13 -3.56 0.94
CA ALA A 92 8.49 -4.69 0.30
C ALA A 92 9.41 -5.35 -0.75
N PRO A 93 9.21 -6.65 -1.07
CA PRO A 93 9.87 -7.29 -2.21
C PRO A 93 9.63 -6.50 -3.51
N GLU A 94 10.61 -6.51 -4.40
CA GLU A 94 10.46 -5.92 -5.72
C GLU A 94 9.46 -6.74 -6.55
N PRO A 95 8.43 -6.11 -7.16
CA PRO A 95 7.46 -6.86 -7.95
C PRO A 95 8.11 -7.39 -9.24
N ASP A 96 7.80 -8.65 -9.59
CA ASP A 96 8.27 -9.26 -10.84
C ASP A 96 7.71 -8.48 -12.04
N GLN A 97 8.61 -7.86 -12.80
CA GLN A 97 8.26 -7.00 -13.93
C GLN A 97 7.53 -7.75 -15.06
N SER A 98 7.70 -9.07 -15.16
CA SER A 98 7.02 -9.90 -16.16
C SER A 98 5.52 -10.13 -15.86
N ARG A 99 5.11 -9.85 -14.63
CA ARG A 99 3.72 -9.99 -14.17
C ARG A 99 2.87 -8.73 -14.36
N PHE A 100 3.50 -7.62 -14.77
CA PHE A 100 2.77 -6.45 -15.23
C PHE A 100 2.32 -6.62 -16.68
N GLY A 101 1.12 -6.16 -16.98
CA GLY A 101 0.59 -6.17 -18.33
C GLY A 101 -0.33 -4.99 -18.62
N SER A 102 -0.64 -4.80 -19.91
CA SER A 102 -1.65 -3.84 -20.34
C SER A 102 -2.37 -4.33 -21.59
N SER A 103 -3.67 -4.12 -21.67
CA SER A 103 -4.49 -4.43 -22.83
C SER A 103 -5.77 -3.60 -22.89
N SER A 104 -6.34 -3.53 -24.10
CA SER A 104 -7.72 -3.08 -24.32
C SER A 104 -8.61 -4.16 -24.94
N ASP A 105 -8.07 -5.38 -25.16
CA ASP A 105 -8.83 -6.50 -25.72
C ASP A 105 -9.72 -7.16 -24.64
N PRO A 106 -11.06 -7.12 -24.78
CA PRO A 106 -11.94 -7.73 -23.81
C PRO A 106 -11.71 -9.23 -23.58
N THR A 107 -11.22 -9.95 -24.57
CA THR A 107 -10.93 -11.39 -24.45
C THR A 107 -9.72 -11.64 -23.54
N GLU A 108 -8.66 -10.89 -23.76
CA GLU A 108 -7.43 -10.97 -22.93
C GLU A 108 -7.74 -10.54 -21.49
N LEU A 109 -8.51 -9.47 -21.32
CA LEU A 109 -8.92 -9.01 -19.99
C LEU A 109 -9.84 -10.04 -19.28
N GLN A 110 -10.68 -10.77 -20.01
CA GLN A 110 -11.49 -11.83 -19.41
C GLN A 110 -10.60 -12.98 -18.91
N TRP A 111 -9.61 -13.41 -19.70
CA TRP A 111 -8.66 -14.43 -19.26
C TRP A 111 -7.90 -14.00 -18.01
N LEU A 112 -7.45 -12.74 -17.96
CA LEU A 112 -6.80 -12.18 -16.76
C LEU A 112 -7.71 -12.28 -15.52
N LEU A 113 -8.99 -11.92 -15.64
CA LEU A 113 -9.93 -12.03 -14.53
C LEU A 113 -10.16 -13.48 -14.10
N ASP A 114 -10.26 -14.41 -15.07
CA ASP A 114 -10.42 -15.83 -14.79
C ASP A 114 -9.17 -16.39 -14.06
N ASP A 115 -7.97 -16.01 -14.49
CA ASP A 115 -6.71 -16.37 -13.84
C ASP A 115 -6.62 -15.79 -12.42
N ALA A 116 -6.96 -14.53 -12.24
CA ALA A 116 -6.97 -13.88 -10.93
C ALA A 116 -8.00 -14.53 -9.99
N ALA A 117 -9.20 -14.86 -10.51
CA ALA A 117 -10.21 -15.58 -9.75
C ALA A 117 -9.72 -16.95 -9.28
N GLN A 118 -9.05 -17.70 -10.15
CA GLN A 118 -8.51 -19.01 -9.83
C GLN A 118 -7.35 -18.92 -8.83
N LEU A 119 -6.44 -17.96 -9.02
CA LEU A 119 -5.20 -17.84 -8.25
C LEU A 119 -5.46 -17.33 -6.81
N LEU A 120 -6.33 -16.34 -6.67
CA LEU A 120 -6.58 -15.64 -5.40
C LEU A 120 -7.97 -15.93 -4.80
N GLY A 121 -8.77 -16.79 -5.44
CA GLY A 121 -10.11 -17.10 -4.96
C GLY A 121 -11.07 -15.91 -5.02
N ILE A 122 -10.94 -15.03 -6.02
CA ILE A 122 -11.76 -13.83 -6.15
C ILE A 122 -13.13 -14.20 -6.74
N GLU A 123 -14.19 -14.02 -5.96
CA GLU A 123 -15.55 -14.32 -6.42
C GLU A 123 -16.21 -13.15 -7.17
N LYS A 124 -15.77 -11.92 -6.87
CA LYS A 124 -16.37 -10.70 -7.40
C LYS A 124 -15.32 -9.64 -7.71
N PHE A 125 -15.40 -9.08 -8.91
CA PHE A 125 -14.63 -7.93 -9.35
C PHE A 125 -15.54 -6.70 -9.48
N ILE A 126 -14.96 -5.51 -9.32
CA ILE A 126 -15.57 -4.23 -9.73
C ILE A 126 -15.35 -4.05 -11.23
N PHE A 127 -14.11 -4.30 -11.68
CA PHE A 127 -13.80 -4.25 -13.10
C PHE A 127 -14.47 -5.40 -13.84
N HIS A 128 -15.05 -5.11 -14.99
CA HIS A 128 -15.55 -6.11 -15.92
C HIS A 128 -15.35 -5.64 -17.38
N THR A 129 -15.24 -6.57 -18.30
CA THR A 129 -14.91 -6.30 -19.71
C THR A 129 -15.98 -5.47 -20.46
N GLY A 130 -17.16 -5.29 -19.88
CA GLY A 130 -18.22 -4.42 -20.38
C GLY A 130 -18.12 -2.94 -19.98
N ILE A 131 -17.12 -2.56 -19.18
CA ILE A 131 -16.88 -1.15 -18.82
C ILE A 131 -16.48 -0.35 -20.06
N GLN A 132 -17.10 0.82 -20.23
CA GLN A 132 -16.71 1.73 -21.29
C GLN A 132 -15.42 2.48 -20.89
N LEU A 133 -14.31 2.01 -21.42
CA LEU A 133 -13.00 2.64 -21.19
C LEU A 133 -12.93 4.03 -21.85
N ARG A 134 -12.08 4.89 -21.27
CA ARG A 134 -11.71 6.15 -21.94
C ARG A 134 -11.09 5.84 -23.30
N PRO A 135 -11.50 6.54 -24.39
CA PRO A 135 -10.92 6.33 -25.73
C PRO A 135 -9.40 6.46 -25.72
N GLY A 136 -8.72 5.44 -26.26
CA GLY A 136 -7.26 5.38 -26.33
C GLY A 136 -6.54 5.07 -25.03
N SER A 137 -7.26 4.70 -23.94
CA SER A 137 -6.64 4.15 -22.74
C SER A 137 -6.59 2.64 -22.79
N GLU A 138 -5.64 2.07 -22.07
CA GLU A 138 -5.52 0.63 -21.80
C GLU A 138 -5.83 0.36 -20.34
N VAL A 139 -6.24 -0.86 -20.06
CA VAL A 139 -6.28 -1.42 -18.71
C VAL A 139 -4.88 -1.91 -18.39
N ASN A 140 -4.37 -1.54 -17.23
CA ASN A 140 -3.07 -1.99 -16.73
C ASN A 140 -3.29 -2.90 -15.53
N TRP A 141 -2.44 -3.92 -15.35
CA TRP A 141 -2.57 -4.84 -14.22
C TRP A 141 -1.22 -5.37 -13.73
N TYR A 142 -1.28 -5.94 -12.54
CA TYR A 142 -0.30 -6.83 -11.95
C TYR A 142 -1.02 -8.03 -11.34
N LEU A 143 -0.48 -9.22 -11.52
CA LEU A 143 -1.03 -10.45 -10.94
C LEU A 143 0.08 -11.38 -10.48
N ASP A 144 0.06 -11.71 -9.18
CA ASP A 144 0.81 -12.83 -8.61
C ASP A 144 -0.06 -13.60 -7.58
N GLU A 145 0.52 -14.58 -6.92
CA GLU A 145 -0.16 -15.47 -5.96
C GLU A 145 -0.62 -14.74 -4.69
N THR A 146 -0.21 -13.49 -4.49
CA THR A 146 -0.50 -12.71 -3.28
C THR A 146 -1.26 -11.42 -3.53
N ILE A 147 -1.23 -10.90 -4.75
CA ILE A 147 -1.88 -9.64 -5.10
C ILE A 147 -2.39 -9.64 -6.54
N PHE A 148 -3.59 -9.12 -6.72
CA PHE A 148 -4.13 -8.68 -7.99
C PHE A 148 -4.41 -7.18 -7.93
N ALA A 149 -3.89 -6.42 -8.88
CA ALA A 149 -4.19 -5.00 -9.06
C ALA A 149 -4.53 -4.73 -10.51
N ILE A 150 -5.65 -4.05 -10.77
CA ILE A 150 -6.10 -3.70 -12.12
C ILE A 150 -6.52 -2.23 -12.16
N THR A 151 -6.00 -1.48 -13.11
CA THR A 151 -6.20 -0.03 -13.22
C THR A 151 -6.78 0.32 -14.58
N TRP A 152 -7.86 1.10 -14.58
CA TRP A 152 -8.53 1.54 -15.80
C TRP A 152 -9.00 2.99 -15.73
N GLN A 153 -9.38 3.55 -16.87
CA GLN A 153 -9.93 4.89 -16.98
C GLN A 153 -11.30 4.87 -17.65
N GLU A 154 -12.23 5.65 -17.09
CA GLU A 154 -13.54 5.91 -17.65
C GLU A 154 -13.73 7.40 -17.90
N VAL A 155 -14.63 7.74 -18.84
CA VAL A 155 -15.14 9.11 -19.00
C VAL A 155 -16.58 9.16 -18.54
N LYS A 156 -16.86 10.00 -17.55
CA LYS A 156 -18.24 10.24 -17.08
C LYS A 156 -18.46 11.76 -16.95
N ASN A 157 -19.52 12.26 -17.57
CA ASN A 157 -19.88 13.68 -17.55
C ASN A 157 -18.71 14.62 -17.98
N TYR A 158 -17.96 14.21 -18.99
CA TYR A 158 -16.74 14.89 -19.48
C TYR A 158 -15.61 15.04 -18.45
N GLY A 159 -15.59 14.22 -17.43
CA GLY A 159 -14.46 14.05 -16.50
C GLY A 159 -13.79 12.70 -16.67
N VAL A 160 -12.50 12.59 -16.34
CA VAL A 160 -11.76 11.34 -16.35
C VAL A 160 -11.73 10.77 -14.94
N TYR A 161 -12.24 9.57 -14.80
CA TYR A 161 -12.14 8.78 -13.58
C TYR A 161 -11.10 7.68 -13.81
N THR A 162 -10.15 7.57 -12.91
CA THR A 162 -9.16 6.50 -12.88
C THR A 162 -9.40 5.69 -11.63
N PHE A 163 -9.56 4.41 -11.81
CA PHE A 163 -9.76 3.46 -10.73
C PHE A 163 -8.65 2.42 -10.72
N SER A 164 -8.26 1.99 -9.53
CA SER A 164 -7.41 0.83 -9.36
C SER A 164 -8.05 -0.10 -8.34
N GLU A 165 -8.54 -1.23 -8.79
CA GLU A 165 -9.06 -2.30 -7.94
C GLU A 165 -7.90 -3.17 -7.48
N VAL A 166 -7.87 -3.49 -6.18
CA VAL A 166 -6.78 -4.24 -5.56
C VAL A 166 -7.35 -5.33 -4.67
N ARG A 167 -6.87 -6.55 -4.88
CA ARG A 167 -7.08 -7.70 -3.99
C ARG A 167 -5.75 -8.15 -3.45
N ILE A 168 -5.64 -8.29 -2.14
CA ILE A 168 -4.44 -8.80 -1.46
C ILE A 168 -4.77 -10.06 -0.68
N ALA A 169 -3.80 -10.93 -0.52
CA ALA A 169 -3.97 -12.17 0.24
C ALA A 169 -3.79 -11.96 1.74
N HIS A 170 -3.08 -10.90 2.16
CA HIS A 170 -2.80 -10.62 3.57
C HIS A 170 -2.79 -9.10 3.85
N PRO A 171 -3.29 -8.65 5.02
CA PRO A 171 -3.38 -7.23 5.36
C PRO A 171 -2.04 -6.50 5.39
N SER A 172 -0.92 -7.18 5.66
CA SER A 172 0.42 -6.57 5.66
C SER A 172 0.87 -6.03 4.29
N GLN A 173 0.18 -6.40 3.21
CA GLN A 173 0.47 -5.91 1.86
C GLN A 173 -0.08 -4.50 1.62
N MET A 174 -1.03 -4.02 2.45
CA MET A 174 -1.47 -2.63 2.46
C MET A 174 -0.62 -1.83 3.46
N ARG A 175 0.07 -0.81 2.98
CA ARG A 175 1.11 -0.11 3.73
C ARG A 175 1.03 1.41 3.55
N ARG A 176 1.62 2.15 4.48
CA ARG A 176 1.83 3.58 4.39
C ARG A 176 3.32 3.89 4.43
N PHE A 177 3.77 4.82 3.61
CA PHE A 177 5.13 5.32 3.62
C PHE A 177 5.13 6.85 3.76
N LEU A 178 5.82 7.32 4.78
CA LEU A 178 6.05 8.74 5.01
C LEU A 178 7.32 9.17 4.27
N ALA A 179 7.31 10.36 3.69
CA ALA A 179 8.50 10.94 3.05
C ALA A 179 9.71 10.86 3.97
N GLY A 180 10.81 10.26 3.49
CA GLY A 180 12.02 10.03 4.27
C GLY A 180 11.89 8.98 5.38
N GLY A 181 10.83 8.14 5.37
CA GLY A 181 10.63 7.04 6.31
C GLY A 181 10.23 7.45 7.73
N THR A 182 9.98 8.74 7.99
CA THR A 182 9.71 9.20 9.35
C THR A 182 8.71 10.36 9.40
N TYR A 183 7.94 10.42 10.50
CA TYR A 183 7.01 11.50 10.75
C TYR A 183 7.72 12.85 10.87
N GLY A 184 7.17 13.86 10.19
CA GLY A 184 7.68 15.23 10.27
C GLY A 184 8.94 15.51 9.45
N TYR A 185 9.36 14.57 8.57
CA TYR A 185 10.50 14.80 7.68
C TYR A 185 10.33 16.07 6.82
N ASP A 186 11.39 16.86 6.68
CA ASP A 186 11.30 18.20 6.08
C ASP A 186 11.06 18.20 4.57
N LYS A 187 11.59 17.21 3.87
CA LYS A 187 11.43 17.09 2.41
C LYS A 187 10.15 16.37 2.04
N GLN A 188 9.68 16.62 0.84
CA GLN A 188 8.53 16.01 0.21
C GLN A 188 8.95 15.49 -1.15
N PHE A 189 8.24 14.47 -1.64
CA PHE A 189 8.53 13.84 -2.92
C PHE A 189 7.22 13.65 -3.70
N VAL A 190 7.33 13.41 -5.00
CA VAL A 190 6.16 13.05 -5.81
C VAL A 190 5.77 11.59 -5.56
N THR A 191 4.49 11.28 -5.76
CA THR A 191 3.94 9.92 -5.52
C THR A 191 4.72 8.85 -6.27
N THR A 192 5.10 9.08 -7.54
CA THR A 192 5.86 8.10 -8.34
C THR A 192 7.24 7.80 -7.75
N GLN A 193 7.94 8.79 -7.21
CA GLN A 193 9.23 8.60 -6.55
C GLN A 193 9.09 7.72 -5.32
N MET A 194 8.13 8.06 -4.44
CA MET A 194 7.93 7.30 -3.20
C MET A 194 7.44 5.88 -3.47
N ALA A 195 6.60 5.67 -4.49
CA ALA A 195 6.15 4.34 -4.89
C ALA A 195 7.31 3.44 -5.34
N CYS A 196 8.24 4.00 -6.15
CA CYS A 196 9.47 3.32 -6.56
C CYS A 196 10.36 3.00 -5.35
N ASP A 197 10.55 3.95 -4.43
CA ASP A 197 11.42 3.78 -3.25
C ASP A 197 10.97 2.62 -2.33
N VAL A 198 9.69 2.22 -2.39
CA VAL A 198 9.11 1.17 -1.53
C VAL A 198 8.65 -0.07 -2.29
N ASN A 199 9.02 -0.22 -3.57
CA ASN A 199 8.64 -1.36 -4.41
C ASN A 199 7.11 -1.58 -4.49
N ALA A 200 6.35 -0.50 -4.65
CA ALA A 200 4.90 -0.59 -4.72
C ALA A 200 4.44 -1.24 -6.03
N VAL A 201 3.53 -2.21 -5.94
CA VAL A 201 2.77 -2.69 -7.11
C VAL A 201 1.83 -1.59 -7.59
N VAL A 202 1.08 -1.03 -6.66
CA VAL A 202 0.21 0.12 -6.89
C VAL A 202 0.23 1.02 -5.66
N ALA A 203 0.25 2.33 -5.89
CA ALA A 203 0.25 3.33 -4.82
C ALA A 203 -0.70 4.49 -5.14
N SER A 204 -1.11 5.20 -4.12
CA SER A 204 -1.80 6.48 -4.25
C SER A 204 -1.22 7.49 -3.27
N SER A 205 -1.38 8.77 -3.59
CA SER A 205 -1.09 9.85 -2.65
C SER A 205 -1.85 9.61 -1.33
N GLY A 206 -1.18 9.90 -0.23
CA GLY A 206 -1.74 9.75 1.10
C GLY A 206 -2.65 10.91 1.51
N ASP A 207 -2.48 11.34 2.73
CA ASP A 207 -3.23 12.46 3.29
C ASP A 207 -2.43 13.79 3.26
N PHE A 208 -2.98 14.78 3.90
CA PHE A 208 -2.45 16.14 3.93
C PHE A 208 -1.75 16.46 5.26
N TYR A 209 -1.28 15.47 6.00
CA TYR A 209 -0.89 15.60 7.40
C TYR A 209 0.16 16.68 7.69
N LYS A 210 1.08 16.91 6.75
CA LYS A 210 2.17 17.87 6.95
C LYS A 210 1.74 19.33 6.71
N PHE A 211 0.74 19.55 5.87
CA PHE A 211 0.30 20.90 5.48
C PHE A 211 -0.73 21.49 6.45
N ARG A 212 -1.43 20.65 7.19
CA ARG A 212 -2.45 21.06 8.15
C ARG A 212 -2.27 20.30 9.46
N ASN A 213 -2.48 21.02 10.58
CA ASN A 213 -2.37 20.40 11.91
C ASN A 213 -3.71 19.79 12.35
N TYR A 214 -4.36 19.05 11.45
CA TYR A 214 -5.63 18.38 11.70
C TYR A 214 -5.49 16.86 11.58
N GLY A 215 -6.45 16.13 12.17
CA GLY A 215 -6.57 14.70 12.12
C GLY A 215 -5.67 13.93 13.09
N VAL A 216 -5.90 12.63 13.13
CA VAL A 216 -5.09 11.70 13.91
C VAL A 216 -4.09 11.04 12.96
N VAL A 217 -2.80 11.14 13.26
CA VAL A 217 -1.72 10.57 12.45
C VAL A 217 -1.08 9.43 13.20
N VAL A 218 -1.20 8.23 12.64
CA VAL A 218 -0.66 6.98 13.19
C VAL A 218 0.23 6.31 12.15
N THR A 219 1.37 5.80 12.59
CA THR A 219 2.21 4.86 11.83
C THR A 219 2.68 3.76 12.76
N ASN A 220 2.65 2.51 12.29
CA ASN A 220 3.07 1.32 13.06
C ASN A 220 2.49 1.27 14.49
N GLY A 221 1.20 1.59 14.63
CA GLY A 221 0.53 1.59 15.92
C GLY A 221 0.87 2.76 16.85
N GLN A 222 1.73 3.69 16.42
CA GLN A 222 2.12 4.86 17.21
C GLN A 222 1.36 6.11 16.79
N VAL A 223 0.74 6.79 17.74
CA VAL A 223 0.11 8.10 17.50
C VAL A 223 1.16 9.20 17.55
N HIS A 224 1.33 9.92 16.43
CA HIS A 224 2.23 11.08 16.33
C HIS A 224 1.52 12.41 16.60
N ARG A 225 0.24 12.47 16.25
CA ARG A 225 -0.63 13.65 16.43
C ARG A 225 -2.06 13.20 16.59
N ALA A 226 -2.81 13.88 17.45
CA ALA A 226 -4.25 13.75 17.54
C ALA A 226 -4.89 15.13 17.63
N ASN A 227 -5.62 15.49 16.58
CA ASN A 227 -6.46 16.68 16.50
C ASN A 227 -7.74 16.31 15.75
N GLY A 228 -8.82 16.14 16.49
CA GLY A 228 -10.09 15.63 15.98
C GLY A 228 -10.87 16.60 15.08
N ALA A 229 -10.26 17.65 14.51
CA ALA A 229 -10.96 18.63 13.68
C ALA A 229 -11.43 18.06 12.32
N VAL A 230 -10.91 16.93 11.88
CA VAL A 230 -11.29 16.21 10.64
C VAL A 230 -11.62 14.76 10.94
N ASP A 231 -12.41 14.13 10.05
CA ASP A 231 -12.62 12.70 10.06
C ASP A 231 -11.29 11.98 9.84
N THR A 232 -11.14 10.78 10.39
CA THR A 232 -9.92 9.97 10.21
C THR A 232 -10.30 8.58 9.76
N CYS A 233 -9.59 8.06 8.76
CA CYS A 233 -9.63 6.67 8.35
C CYS A 233 -8.45 5.94 8.99
N PHE A 234 -8.73 4.95 9.83
CA PHE A 234 -7.75 4.05 10.42
C PHE A 234 -7.73 2.74 9.65
N ILE A 235 -6.57 2.12 9.58
CA ILE A 235 -6.37 0.80 9.01
C ILE A 235 -5.85 -0.11 10.12
N ASP A 236 -6.60 -1.17 10.41
CA ASP A 236 -6.27 -2.13 11.46
C ASP A 236 -5.34 -3.26 10.96
N ASP A 237 -5.06 -4.23 11.82
CA ASP A 237 -4.20 -5.37 11.52
C ASP A 237 -4.87 -6.43 10.64
N GLN A 238 -6.18 -6.33 10.36
CA GLN A 238 -6.91 -7.15 9.39
C GLN A 238 -6.99 -6.47 8.02
N GLY A 239 -6.54 -5.21 7.90
CA GLY A 239 -6.63 -4.39 6.70
C GLY A 239 -7.98 -3.67 6.56
N ASP A 240 -8.84 -3.72 7.55
CA ASP A 240 -10.14 -3.07 7.49
C ASP A 240 -10.05 -1.55 7.72
N LEU A 241 -10.87 -0.80 6.99
CA LEU A 241 -10.99 0.64 7.12
C LEU A 241 -11.97 0.99 8.25
N ILE A 242 -11.46 1.51 9.36
CA ILE A 242 -12.26 1.98 10.48
C ILE A 242 -12.38 3.50 10.40
N LEU A 243 -13.61 3.98 10.19
CA LEU A 243 -13.89 5.40 10.00
C LEU A 243 -14.33 6.06 11.30
N VAL A 244 -13.61 7.10 11.71
CA VAL A 244 -13.89 7.88 12.91
C VAL A 244 -14.24 9.31 12.54
N LYS A 245 -15.43 9.76 12.97
CA LYS A 245 -15.92 11.12 12.75
C LYS A 245 -15.10 12.14 13.53
N ARG A 246 -14.97 13.35 12.95
CA ARG A 246 -14.39 14.50 13.64
C ARG A 246 -15.01 14.71 15.02
N GLY A 247 -14.23 15.18 15.98
CA GLY A 247 -14.67 15.46 17.35
C GLY A 247 -14.61 14.28 18.31
N GLN A 248 -14.31 13.06 17.83
CA GLN A 248 -14.27 11.87 18.69
C GLN A 248 -12.90 11.64 19.34
N LEU A 249 -11.81 11.87 18.62
CA LEU A 249 -10.43 11.67 19.09
C LEU A 249 -9.68 13.01 19.08
N ASN A 250 -9.64 13.71 20.22
CA ASN A 250 -9.16 15.09 20.28
C ASN A 250 -7.77 15.25 20.91
N ASN A 251 -7.23 14.19 21.50
CA ASN A 251 -5.89 14.20 22.12
C ASN A 251 -5.20 12.85 21.94
N VAL A 252 -3.88 12.85 22.15
CA VAL A 252 -3.01 11.67 21.92
C VAL A 252 -3.41 10.50 22.81
N GLU A 253 -3.82 10.73 24.07
CA GLU A 253 -4.20 9.67 25.00
C GLU A 253 -5.46 8.92 24.50
N GLN A 254 -6.51 9.65 24.09
CA GLN A 254 -7.71 9.04 23.50
C GLN A 254 -7.41 8.30 22.21
N ALA A 255 -6.58 8.90 21.35
CA ALA A 255 -6.20 8.30 20.08
C ALA A 255 -5.37 7.03 20.30
N GLN A 256 -4.40 7.02 21.23
CA GLN A 256 -3.59 5.83 21.50
C GLN A 256 -4.43 4.70 22.11
N ALA A 257 -5.35 5.01 23.03
CA ALA A 257 -6.27 4.01 23.57
C ALA A 257 -7.13 3.36 22.46
N PHE A 258 -7.61 4.17 21.51
CA PHE A 258 -8.34 3.66 20.33
C PHE A 258 -7.46 2.79 19.43
N VAL A 259 -6.20 3.22 19.17
CA VAL A 259 -5.21 2.48 18.38
C VAL A 259 -4.92 1.13 19.00
N ASP A 260 -4.72 1.08 20.32
CA ASP A 260 -4.42 -0.15 21.07
C ASP A 260 -5.63 -1.11 21.11
N GLU A 261 -6.85 -0.57 21.28
CA GLU A 261 -8.09 -1.35 21.31
C GLU A 261 -8.41 -2.02 19.97
N HIS A 262 -8.13 -1.31 18.87
CA HIS A 262 -8.48 -1.75 17.52
C HIS A 262 -7.29 -2.29 16.72
N ASN A 263 -6.11 -2.47 17.31
CA ASN A 263 -4.88 -2.90 16.64
C ASN A 263 -4.54 -2.08 15.38
N ILE A 264 -4.72 -0.76 15.45
CA ILE A 264 -4.50 0.14 14.30
C ILE A 264 -3.03 0.14 13.91
N ARG A 265 -2.77 -0.02 12.61
CA ARG A 265 -1.43 0.04 12.03
C ARG A 265 -1.08 1.44 11.57
N PHE A 266 -1.96 2.07 10.82
CA PHE A 266 -1.77 3.45 10.38
C PHE A 266 -3.11 4.16 10.15
N SER A 267 -3.06 5.45 9.89
CA SER A 267 -4.24 6.26 9.61
C SER A 267 -4.03 7.18 8.42
N LEU A 268 -5.12 7.68 7.86
CA LEU A 268 -5.19 8.74 6.87
C LEU A 268 -6.12 9.82 7.40
N ALA A 269 -5.68 11.08 7.37
CA ALA A 269 -6.36 12.20 8.02
C ALA A 269 -6.63 13.36 7.05
N PHE A 270 -7.68 13.25 6.26
CA PHE A 270 -8.15 14.29 5.34
C PHE A 270 -9.68 14.46 5.43
N GLY A 271 -10.47 13.54 4.88
CA GLY A 271 -11.92 13.50 4.93
C GLY A 271 -12.63 14.45 3.97
N PRO A 272 -13.94 14.45 3.97
CA PRO A 272 -14.84 13.70 4.86
C PRO A 272 -14.93 12.21 4.54
N ILE A 273 -15.60 11.45 5.42
CA ILE A 273 -16.10 10.12 5.13
C ILE A 273 -17.17 10.23 4.04
N LEU A 274 -17.02 9.48 2.95
CA LEU A 274 -17.96 9.53 1.81
C LEU A 274 -19.06 8.48 1.91
N ILE A 275 -18.67 7.24 2.20
CA ILE A 275 -19.56 6.08 2.28
C ILE A 275 -19.20 5.30 3.54
N GLN A 276 -20.22 4.86 4.25
CA GLN A 276 -20.12 3.94 5.38
C GLN A 276 -21.25 2.93 5.28
N ASP A 277 -20.93 1.65 5.43
CA ASP A 277 -21.89 0.53 5.32
C ASP A 277 -22.67 0.55 4.00
N GLY A 278 -22.01 0.91 2.89
CA GLY A 278 -22.58 1.01 1.56
C GLY A 278 -23.50 2.21 1.33
N VAL A 279 -23.60 3.14 2.30
CA VAL A 279 -24.48 4.32 2.24
C VAL A 279 -23.69 5.60 2.27
N ARG A 280 -24.02 6.56 1.40
CA ARG A 280 -23.39 7.89 1.38
C ARG A 280 -23.67 8.67 2.67
N CYS A 281 -22.65 9.29 3.22
CA CYS A 281 -22.67 10.06 4.47
C CYS A 281 -23.07 11.54 4.24
N GLU A 282 -23.99 11.82 3.35
CA GLU A 282 -24.49 13.17 3.09
C GLU A 282 -25.37 13.73 4.21
N PRO A 283 -25.46 15.06 4.41
CA PRO A 283 -24.71 16.11 3.71
C PRO A 283 -23.24 16.20 4.19
N TYR A 284 -22.35 16.57 3.28
CA TYR A 284 -20.94 16.79 3.62
C TYR A 284 -20.73 18.21 4.13
N ASP A 285 -20.99 18.46 5.41
CA ASP A 285 -20.59 19.70 6.06
C ASP A 285 -19.15 19.56 6.57
N TYR A 286 -18.19 20.13 5.85
CA TYR A 286 -16.79 19.89 6.11
C TYR A 286 -15.93 21.13 5.97
N ILE A 287 -14.83 21.20 6.75
CA ILE A 287 -13.96 22.37 6.85
C ILE A 287 -12.84 22.42 5.81
N ILE A 288 -12.62 21.33 5.10
CA ILE A 288 -11.57 21.18 4.10
C ILE A 288 -12.20 20.76 2.78
N GLY A 289 -11.71 21.37 1.68
CA GLY A 289 -12.10 21.01 0.33
C GLY A 289 -13.33 21.77 -0.17
N GLU A 290 -13.45 21.78 -1.44
CA GLU A 290 -14.52 22.44 -2.21
C GLU A 290 -15.62 21.40 -2.48
N ILE A 291 -16.53 21.20 -1.51
CA ILE A 291 -17.53 20.13 -1.54
C ILE A 291 -18.47 20.25 -2.73
N ASP A 292 -19.02 21.44 -2.95
CA ASP A 292 -20.01 21.73 -4.00
C ASP A 292 -19.38 22.15 -5.33
N GLU A 293 -18.09 22.40 -5.34
CA GLU A 293 -17.36 22.85 -6.52
C GLU A 293 -16.87 21.67 -7.36
N ASN A 294 -16.72 21.89 -8.65
CA ASN A 294 -16.08 20.96 -9.56
C ASN A 294 -14.58 20.96 -9.33
N TYR A 295 -14.05 19.88 -8.73
CA TYR A 295 -12.66 19.80 -8.31
C TYR A 295 -12.09 18.39 -8.50
N PRO A 296 -10.76 18.22 -8.70
CA PRO A 296 -10.17 16.89 -8.71
C PRO A 296 -10.35 16.20 -7.37
N ARG A 297 -10.73 14.93 -7.41
CA ARG A 297 -11.07 14.12 -6.23
C ARG A 297 -10.19 12.89 -6.14
N ALA A 298 -9.90 12.46 -4.91
CA ALA A 298 -9.23 11.21 -4.63
C ALA A 298 -9.91 10.52 -3.43
N ALA A 299 -9.94 9.19 -3.45
CA ALA A 299 -10.49 8.39 -2.35
C ALA A 299 -9.80 7.03 -2.25
N LEU A 300 -9.74 6.53 -1.02
CA LEU A 300 -9.51 5.14 -0.69
C LEU A 300 -10.86 4.50 -0.32
N CYS A 301 -11.16 3.35 -0.92
CA CYS A 301 -12.39 2.62 -0.66
C CYS A 301 -12.09 1.17 -0.29
N GLN A 302 -12.97 0.58 0.52
CA GLN A 302 -13.02 -0.85 0.76
C GLN A 302 -14.33 -1.41 0.22
N VAL A 303 -14.24 -2.50 -0.49
CA VAL A 303 -15.37 -3.20 -1.12
C VAL A 303 -15.80 -4.39 -0.29
N ASP A 304 -14.81 -5.12 0.20
CA ASP A 304 -14.93 -6.31 1.05
C ASP A 304 -13.60 -6.51 1.79
N SER A 305 -13.49 -7.50 2.65
CA SER A 305 -12.23 -7.85 3.32
C SER A 305 -11.10 -8.03 2.30
N LEU A 306 -9.96 -7.35 2.52
CA LEU A 306 -8.78 -7.36 1.65
C LEU A 306 -9.06 -7.01 0.18
N HIS A 307 -10.14 -6.28 -0.07
CA HIS A 307 -10.58 -5.83 -1.39
C HIS A 307 -10.81 -4.33 -1.39
N TYR A 308 -10.00 -3.60 -2.16
CA TYR A 308 -9.96 -2.15 -2.14
C TYR A 308 -10.17 -1.55 -3.53
N LEU A 309 -10.57 -0.30 -3.56
CA LEU A 309 -10.63 0.52 -4.75
C LEU A 309 -9.98 1.88 -4.49
N LEU A 310 -8.95 2.19 -5.26
CA LEU A 310 -8.39 3.54 -5.35
C LEU A 310 -9.14 4.28 -6.43
N ALA A 311 -9.57 5.49 -6.15
CA ALA A 311 -10.33 6.29 -7.10
C ALA A 311 -9.78 7.70 -7.18
N VAL A 312 -9.54 8.18 -8.41
CA VAL A 312 -9.15 9.57 -8.70
C VAL A 312 -10.01 10.08 -9.83
N ALA A 313 -10.57 11.29 -9.68
CA ALA A 313 -11.30 11.96 -10.75
C ALA A 313 -10.64 13.31 -11.07
N ASN A 314 -10.25 13.50 -12.32
CA ASN A 314 -9.55 14.70 -12.80
C ASN A 314 -10.14 15.21 -14.12
N GLY A 315 -9.87 16.48 -14.41
CA GLY A 315 -10.13 17.08 -15.71
C GLY A 315 -8.86 17.10 -16.57
N VAL A 316 -9.03 16.97 -17.87
CA VAL A 316 -8.01 17.17 -18.90
C VAL A 316 -8.58 18.05 -20.00
N SER A 317 -7.74 18.51 -20.96
CA SER A 317 -8.15 19.45 -22.00
C SER A 317 -9.42 19.05 -22.76
N GLU A 318 -9.58 17.75 -23.05
CA GLU A 318 -10.71 17.19 -23.80
C GLU A 318 -11.87 16.77 -22.89
N TYR A 319 -11.60 16.49 -21.63
CA TYR A 319 -12.54 16.07 -20.60
C TYR A 319 -12.33 16.95 -19.36
N SER A 320 -12.72 18.23 -19.48
CA SER A 320 -12.36 19.26 -18.51
C SER A 320 -13.26 19.30 -17.28
N ASN A 321 -14.39 18.61 -17.28
CA ASN A 321 -15.27 18.56 -16.13
C ASN A 321 -14.68 17.70 -15.02
N MET A 322 -14.85 18.17 -13.81
CA MET A 322 -14.52 17.44 -12.59
C MET A 322 -15.77 17.28 -11.74
N PRO A 323 -15.91 16.22 -10.96
CA PRO A 323 -17.11 16.05 -10.13
C PRO A 323 -17.11 16.97 -8.93
N THR A 324 -18.30 17.34 -8.46
CA THR A 324 -18.48 17.74 -7.06
C THR A 324 -18.19 16.54 -6.15
N LEU A 325 -18.02 16.76 -4.85
CA LEU A 325 -17.80 15.66 -3.92
C LEU A 325 -19.01 14.70 -3.88
N HIS A 326 -20.24 15.24 -3.98
CA HIS A 326 -21.49 14.48 -4.07
C HIS A 326 -21.52 13.55 -5.30
N GLN A 327 -21.15 14.08 -6.47
CA GLN A 327 -21.11 13.29 -7.70
C GLN A 327 -20.03 12.19 -7.65
N PHE A 328 -18.89 12.49 -7.03
CA PHE A 328 -17.82 11.53 -6.85
C PHE A 328 -18.24 10.39 -5.91
N ALA A 329 -18.82 10.72 -4.75
CA ALA A 329 -19.36 9.73 -3.82
C ALA A 329 -20.49 8.89 -4.44
N ALA A 330 -21.39 9.50 -5.23
CA ALA A 330 -22.44 8.77 -5.94
C ALA A 330 -21.85 7.74 -6.94
N ARG A 331 -20.74 8.09 -7.63
CA ARG A 331 -20.06 7.15 -8.52
C ARG A 331 -19.48 5.96 -7.75
N LEU A 332 -18.88 6.21 -6.58
CA LEU A 332 -18.33 5.14 -5.73
C LEU A 332 -19.44 4.21 -5.18
N GLU A 333 -20.57 4.78 -4.79
CA GLU A 333 -21.75 4.01 -4.37
C GLU A 333 -22.30 3.11 -5.50
N GLU A 334 -22.39 3.63 -6.74
CA GLU A 334 -22.75 2.85 -7.93
C GLU A 334 -21.82 1.65 -8.16
N MET A 335 -20.54 1.75 -7.76
CA MET A 335 -19.56 0.66 -7.86
C MET A 335 -19.67 -0.37 -6.73
N GLY A 336 -20.56 -0.13 -5.76
CA GLY A 336 -20.86 -1.06 -4.69
C GLY A 336 -19.82 -1.09 -3.57
N VAL A 337 -19.02 -0.02 -3.40
CA VAL A 337 -18.08 0.07 -2.27
C VAL A 337 -18.84 0.17 -0.95
N GLN A 338 -18.31 -0.45 0.09
CA GLN A 338 -18.89 -0.45 1.43
C GLN A 338 -18.39 0.72 2.28
N THR A 339 -17.13 1.07 2.11
CA THR A 339 -16.45 2.14 2.86
C THR A 339 -15.68 3.02 1.90
N ALA A 340 -15.83 4.35 1.97
CA ALA A 340 -15.06 5.29 1.16
C ALA A 340 -14.63 6.51 1.98
N TYR A 341 -13.38 6.87 1.84
CA TYR A 341 -12.76 7.98 2.54
C TYR A 341 -12.04 8.92 1.56
N THR A 342 -12.32 10.22 1.67
CA THR A 342 -11.70 11.25 0.81
C THR A 342 -10.24 11.49 1.19
N LEU A 343 -9.41 11.60 0.17
CA LEU A 343 -8.01 12.01 0.26
C LEU A 343 -7.78 13.36 -0.45
N ASP A 344 -6.57 13.89 -0.35
CA ASP A 344 -6.20 15.13 -1.02
C ASP A 344 -6.26 14.94 -2.54
N GLY A 345 -7.03 15.81 -3.19
CA GLY A 345 -7.23 15.84 -4.63
C GLY A 345 -6.27 16.80 -5.36
N GLY A 346 -6.75 17.43 -6.43
CA GLY A 346 -5.94 18.37 -7.19
C GLY A 346 -4.74 17.73 -7.87
N GLN A 347 -3.57 18.35 -7.78
CA GLN A 347 -2.30 17.83 -8.29
C GLN A 347 -1.73 16.69 -7.44
N THR A 348 -2.30 16.45 -6.27
CA THR A 348 -1.88 15.37 -5.36
C THR A 348 -2.65 14.09 -5.60
N GLY A 349 -3.85 14.13 -6.20
CA GLY A 349 -4.64 12.95 -6.54
C GLY A 349 -3.96 12.12 -7.64
N VAL A 350 -3.13 11.17 -7.25
CA VAL A 350 -2.28 10.37 -8.15
C VAL A 350 -2.39 8.89 -7.79
N ILE A 351 -2.62 8.06 -8.81
CA ILE A 351 -2.46 6.60 -8.76
C ILE A 351 -1.21 6.25 -9.56
N VAL A 352 -0.35 5.41 -8.98
CA VAL A 352 0.88 4.90 -9.59
C VAL A 352 0.81 3.38 -9.69
N MET A 353 1.18 2.83 -10.82
CA MET A 353 1.38 1.38 -11.01
C MET A 353 2.62 1.18 -11.88
N ASN A 354 3.48 0.22 -11.52
CA ASN A 354 4.73 -0.03 -12.22
C ASN A 354 5.53 1.28 -12.43
N ASP A 355 5.75 2.03 -11.36
CA ASP A 355 6.48 3.31 -11.32
C ASP A 355 5.97 4.39 -12.29
N ARG A 356 4.76 4.22 -12.82
CA ARG A 356 4.14 5.16 -13.75
C ARG A 356 2.84 5.73 -13.19
N MET A 357 2.63 7.00 -13.43
CA MET A 357 1.36 7.66 -13.12
C MET A 357 0.26 7.16 -14.07
N MET A 358 -0.83 6.65 -13.49
CA MET A 358 -1.96 6.06 -14.22
C MET A 358 -3.06 7.05 -14.59
N ASN A 359 -3.13 8.20 -13.90
CA ASN A 359 -4.17 9.20 -14.15
C ASN A 359 -3.59 10.52 -14.64
N PRO A 360 -4.35 11.30 -15.40
CA PRO A 360 -3.98 12.69 -15.66
C PRO A 360 -4.00 13.49 -14.36
N VAL A 361 -3.17 14.51 -14.24
CA VAL A 361 -3.17 15.45 -13.14
C VAL A 361 -3.38 16.86 -13.63
N GLN A 362 -3.94 17.70 -12.78
CA GLN A 362 -4.13 19.13 -13.07
C GLN A 362 -2.77 19.79 -13.34
N TYR A 363 -2.71 20.65 -14.35
CA TYR A 363 -1.47 21.30 -14.81
C TYR A 363 -0.35 20.36 -15.31
N GLY A 364 -0.65 19.09 -15.57
CA GLY A 364 0.29 18.15 -16.19
C GLY A 364 1.48 17.69 -15.34
N SER A 365 1.52 18.05 -14.04
CA SER A 365 2.59 17.67 -13.13
C SER A 365 2.08 17.29 -11.76
N GLN A 366 2.72 16.29 -11.15
CA GLN A 366 2.46 15.91 -9.77
C GLN A 366 2.97 16.97 -8.81
N ARG A 367 2.25 17.19 -7.73
CA ARG A 367 2.72 17.97 -6.58
C ARG A 367 3.51 17.06 -5.64
N GLN A 368 4.54 17.61 -5.00
CA GLN A 368 5.24 16.92 -3.90
C GLN A 368 4.32 16.78 -2.69
N ILE A 369 4.34 15.62 -2.06
CA ILE A 369 3.51 15.23 -0.92
C ILE A 369 4.34 14.64 0.20
N SER A 370 3.74 14.46 1.37
CA SER A 370 4.42 13.99 2.57
C SER A 370 4.31 12.48 2.80
N ASP A 371 3.41 11.81 2.12
CA ASP A 371 3.17 10.38 2.30
C ASP A 371 2.39 9.76 1.15
N ILE A 372 2.51 8.45 1.04
CA ILE A 372 1.70 7.60 0.19
C ILE A 372 1.13 6.44 1.00
N PHE A 373 0.03 5.85 0.53
CA PHE A 373 -0.31 4.47 0.88
C PHE A 373 -0.16 3.61 -0.38
N TYR A 374 0.16 2.34 -0.19
CA TYR A 374 0.50 1.46 -1.29
C TYR A 374 0.19 0.01 -0.99
N PHE A 375 0.13 -0.79 -2.04
CA PHE A 375 -0.01 -2.23 -1.99
C PHE A 375 1.22 -2.86 -2.61
N ALA A 376 1.74 -3.88 -1.95
CA ALA A 376 2.96 -4.57 -2.35
C ALA A 376 2.71 -6.06 -2.54
N THR A 377 3.56 -6.69 -3.35
CA THR A 377 3.64 -8.16 -3.36
C THR A 377 4.24 -8.68 -2.06
N ALA A 378 3.88 -9.90 -1.69
CA ALA A 378 4.52 -10.65 -0.60
C ALA A 378 5.44 -11.76 -1.14
N LEU A 379 5.62 -11.86 -2.46
CA LEU A 379 6.55 -12.81 -3.06
C LEU A 379 7.97 -12.24 -3.05
N PRO A 380 8.97 -13.00 -2.60
CA PRO A 380 10.36 -12.59 -2.73
C PRO A 380 10.79 -12.57 -4.21
N ASP A 381 11.74 -11.70 -4.55
CA ASP A 381 12.30 -11.56 -5.88
C ASP A 381 12.77 -12.91 -6.45
N GLY A 382 12.29 -13.28 -7.62
CA GLY A 382 12.89 -14.32 -8.45
C GLY A 382 12.76 -15.74 -7.93
N GLY A 383 11.57 -16.15 -7.48
CA GLY A 383 11.24 -17.55 -7.25
C GLY A 383 11.28 -18.36 -8.55
#